data_fdc715bef707244c8c4d01d8e3349045
#
_entry.id   fdc715bef707244c8c4d01d8e3349045
#
_cell.length_a   1.000
_cell.length_b   1.000
_cell.length_c   1.000
_cell.angle_alpha   90.00
_cell.angle_beta   90.00
_cell.angle_gamma   90.00
#
_symmetry.space_group_name_H-M   'P 1'
#
loop_
_entity.id
_entity.type
_entity.pdbx_description
1 polymer ?
#
loop_
_entity_poly.entity_id
_entity_poly.type
_entity_poly.pdbx_seq_one_letter_code
_entity_poly.pdbx_strand_id
1 'polypeptide(L)'
;MRHKYHLSISIAVFITSGLWGLYWIPQRALENGGLTGGWGTVSQYAIPLIVLTPLIIWKFLKGKSTGLHLPMIGLFFGGGIACYANSFLLTDVMRVFILFYLMPVWTTIFEFIIFKQQPKWQRGVSLFLALLGLWIVFGKDGNLPFPVNVGDWLALLGGFLCAIGAIKLEEAKSEDITSLMYSFFFYGLLVTLF
;
A
#
# COMPACT_ATOMS: atom_id res chain seq x y z
N MET A 1 23.09 15.55 -18.31
CA MET A 1 21.84 15.82 -17.55
C MET A 1 21.13 14.57 -17.03
N ARG A 2 20.97 13.46 -17.78
CA ARG A 2 20.29 12.23 -17.34
C ARG A 2 20.79 11.67 -15.99
N HIS A 3 22.10 11.64 -15.74
CA HIS A 3 22.68 11.02 -14.53
C HIS A 3 22.32 11.75 -13.22
N LYS A 4 22.20 13.07 -13.23
CA LYS A 4 21.79 13.86 -12.04
C LYS A 4 20.34 13.58 -11.64
N TYR A 5 19.43 13.42 -12.61
CA TYR A 5 18.03 13.08 -12.31
C TYR A 5 17.88 11.69 -11.72
N HIS A 6 18.66 10.71 -12.17
CA HIS A 6 18.63 9.35 -11.61
C HIS A 6 19.06 9.33 -10.14
N LEU A 7 20.11 10.07 -9.77
CA LEU A 7 20.57 10.15 -8.39
C LEU A 7 19.52 10.82 -7.48
N SER A 8 18.94 11.95 -7.91
CA SER A 8 17.90 12.65 -7.15
C SER A 8 16.67 11.81 -6.94
N ILE A 9 16.22 11.06 -7.97
CA ILE A 9 15.10 10.14 -7.87
C ILE A 9 15.44 9.00 -6.89
N SER A 10 16.63 8.41 -6.98
CA SER A 10 17.05 7.34 -6.07
C SER A 10 17.12 7.80 -4.62
N ILE A 11 17.60 9.01 -4.35
CA ILE A 11 17.62 9.62 -3.02
C ILE A 11 16.20 9.84 -2.52
N ALA A 12 15.30 10.38 -3.36
CA ALA A 12 13.91 10.59 -3.00
C ALA A 12 13.21 9.26 -2.66
N VAL A 13 13.41 8.22 -3.46
CA VAL A 13 12.88 6.88 -3.20
C VAL A 13 13.43 6.32 -1.89
N PHE A 14 14.72 6.48 -1.62
CA PHE A 14 15.34 6.02 -0.37
C PHE A 14 14.73 6.72 0.85
N ILE A 15 14.59 8.05 0.82
CA ILE A 15 13.99 8.82 1.91
C ILE A 15 12.53 8.43 2.11
N THR A 16 11.74 8.37 1.04
CA THR A 16 10.32 8.01 1.14
C THR A 16 10.11 6.58 1.63
N SER A 17 10.96 5.64 1.24
CA SER A 17 10.91 4.27 1.75
C SER A 17 11.25 4.20 3.23
N GLY A 18 12.23 5.00 3.70
CA GLY A 18 12.55 5.11 5.12
C GLY A 18 11.39 5.70 5.94
N LEU A 19 10.77 6.78 5.44
CA LEU A 19 9.58 7.37 6.06
C LEU A 19 8.40 6.39 6.09
N TRP A 20 8.23 5.60 5.04
CA TRP A 20 7.21 4.55 4.99
C TRP A 20 7.42 3.48 6.08
N GLY A 21 8.66 3.08 6.33
CA GLY A 21 9.00 2.16 7.42
C GLY A 21 8.67 2.69 8.83
N LEU A 22 8.56 4.02 8.99
CA LEU A 22 8.20 4.67 10.25
C LEU A 22 6.68 4.93 10.38
N TYR A 23 5.87 4.54 9.40
CA TYR A 23 4.43 4.83 9.34
C TYR A 23 3.65 4.31 10.57
N TRP A 24 4.08 3.22 11.17
CA TRP A 24 3.46 2.66 12.37
C TRP A 24 3.54 3.58 13.60
N ILE A 25 4.56 4.47 13.67
CA ILE A 25 4.75 5.39 14.80
C ILE A 25 3.59 6.39 14.91
N PRO A 26 3.29 7.21 13.88
CA PRO A 26 2.14 8.10 13.93
C PRO A 26 0.82 7.34 14.09
N GLN A 27 0.68 6.15 13.53
CA GLN A 27 -0.51 5.33 13.66
C GLN A 27 -0.79 4.98 15.14
N ARG A 28 0.22 4.47 15.85
CA ARG A 28 0.10 4.17 17.29
C ARG A 28 0.01 5.42 18.16
N ALA A 29 0.67 6.51 17.77
CA ALA A 29 0.58 7.77 18.50
C ALA A 29 -0.86 8.35 18.46
N LEU A 30 -1.54 8.27 17.33
CA LEU A 30 -2.94 8.68 17.19
C LEU A 30 -3.86 7.82 18.05
N GLU A 31 -3.67 6.50 18.04
CA GLU A 31 -4.42 5.58 18.89
C GLU A 31 -4.24 5.89 20.37
N ASN A 32 -3.00 6.07 20.83
CA ASN A 32 -2.68 6.43 22.22
C ASN A 32 -3.15 7.85 22.59
N GLY A 33 -3.28 8.74 21.61
CA GLY A 33 -3.79 10.11 21.77
C GLY A 33 -5.32 10.20 21.85
N GLY A 34 -6.04 9.06 21.80
CA GLY A 34 -7.49 9.01 21.96
C GLY A 34 -8.29 8.79 20.67
N LEU A 35 -7.62 8.70 19.50
CA LEU A 35 -8.26 8.31 18.24
C LEU A 35 -8.28 6.77 18.10
N THR A 36 -8.96 6.11 19.05
CA THR A 36 -9.01 4.65 19.18
C THR A 36 -9.87 3.98 18.10
N GLY A 37 -9.70 2.67 17.91
CA GLY A 37 -10.57 1.85 17.06
C GLY A 37 -10.51 2.21 15.57
N GLY A 38 -9.34 2.63 15.07
CA GLY A 38 -9.17 2.95 13.66
C GLY A 38 -9.50 4.41 13.26
N TRP A 39 -10.01 5.24 14.18
CA TRP A 39 -10.30 6.66 13.88
C TRP A 39 -9.06 7.44 13.46
N GLY A 40 -7.86 7.04 13.91
CA GLY A 40 -6.60 7.56 13.41
C GLY A 40 -6.44 7.31 11.91
N THR A 41 -6.75 6.11 11.43
CA THR A 41 -6.73 5.78 10.00
C THR A 41 -7.80 6.57 9.24
N VAL A 42 -9.02 6.65 9.77
CA VAL A 42 -10.10 7.48 9.17
C VAL A 42 -9.63 8.92 8.97
N SER A 43 -9.01 9.55 9.98
CA SER A 43 -8.53 10.92 9.89
C SER A 43 -7.43 11.10 8.84
N GLN A 44 -6.52 10.13 8.70
CA GLN A 44 -5.46 10.14 7.70
C GLN A 44 -5.98 10.05 6.26
N TYR A 45 -7.13 9.44 6.04
CA TYR A 45 -7.79 9.42 4.73
C TYR A 45 -8.71 10.63 4.52
N ALA A 46 -9.46 11.03 5.54
CA ALA A 46 -10.43 12.12 5.43
C ALA A 46 -9.77 13.49 5.20
N ILE A 47 -8.68 13.80 5.91
CA ILE A 47 -8.03 15.11 5.81
C ILE A 47 -7.49 15.37 4.39
N PRO A 48 -6.68 14.49 3.77
CA PRO A 48 -6.24 14.69 2.39
C PRO A 48 -7.41 14.72 1.39
N LEU A 49 -8.47 13.93 1.63
CA LEU A 49 -9.65 13.92 0.78
C LEU A 49 -10.34 15.28 0.78
N ILE A 50 -10.53 15.89 1.96
CA ILE A 50 -11.11 17.23 2.09
C ILE A 50 -10.25 18.26 1.34
N VAL A 51 -8.93 18.21 1.50
CA VAL A 51 -7.99 19.12 0.83
C VAL A 51 -8.01 18.95 -0.69
N LEU A 52 -8.14 17.73 -1.20
CA LEU A 52 -8.16 17.44 -2.64
C LEU A 52 -9.53 17.72 -3.29
N THR A 53 -10.60 17.72 -2.53
CA THR A 53 -11.98 17.91 -3.05
C THR A 53 -12.14 19.17 -3.90
N PRO A 54 -11.69 20.38 -3.50
CA PRO A 54 -11.81 21.58 -4.33
C PRO A 54 -11.10 21.46 -5.68
N LEU A 55 -9.94 20.80 -5.70
CA LEU A 55 -9.18 20.56 -6.93
C LEU A 55 -9.91 19.61 -7.87
N ILE A 56 -10.55 18.58 -7.35
CA ILE A 56 -11.31 17.61 -8.14
C ILE A 56 -12.59 18.27 -8.70
N ILE A 57 -13.31 19.04 -7.88
CA ILE A 57 -14.49 19.79 -8.33
C ILE A 57 -14.11 20.73 -9.48
N TRP A 58 -13.03 21.48 -9.33
CA TRP A 58 -12.54 22.39 -10.36
C TRP A 58 -12.18 21.67 -11.67
N LYS A 59 -11.56 20.47 -11.60
CA LYS A 59 -11.27 19.64 -12.77
C LYS A 59 -12.53 19.14 -13.45
N PHE A 60 -13.50 18.68 -12.66
CA PHE A 60 -14.77 18.19 -13.15
C PHE A 60 -15.53 19.29 -13.89
N LEU A 61 -15.57 20.51 -13.34
CA LEU A 61 -16.18 21.69 -13.98
C LEU A 61 -15.48 22.07 -15.31
N LYS A 62 -14.20 21.72 -15.49
CA LYS A 62 -13.46 21.89 -16.75
C LYS A 62 -13.66 20.77 -17.77
N GLY A 63 -14.59 19.85 -17.52
CA GLY A 63 -14.93 18.77 -18.44
C GLY A 63 -13.85 17.69 -18.59
N LYS A 64 -12.89 17.58 -17.64
CA LYS A 64 -11.94 16.48 -17.63
C LYS A 64 -12.62 15.22 -17.10
N SER A 65 -12.80 14.24 -17.99
CA SER A 65 -13.34 12.93 -17.63
C SER A 65 -12.38 12.19 -16.72
N THR A 66 -12.92 11.52 -15.70
CA THR A 66 -12.19 10.57 -14.86
C THR A 66 -12.23 9.19 -15.49
N GLY A 67 -11.09 8.53 -15.63
CA GLY A 67 -11.00 7.20 -16.21
C GLY A 67 -11.71 6.13 -15.37
N LEU A 68 -12.26 5.12 -16.05
CA LEU A 68 -12.94 3.98 -15.42
C LEU A 68 -12.02 3.13 -14.53
N HIS A 69 -10.69 3.28 -14.67
CA HIS A 69 -9.70 2.55 -13.87
C HIS A 69 -9.53 3.12 -12.44
N LEU A 70 -9.87 4.41 -12.23
CA LEU A 70 -9.67 5.09 -10.95
C LEU A 70 -10.39 4.42 -9.77
N PRO A 71 -11.67 4.01 -9.86
CA PRO A 71 -12.34 3.29 -8.78
C PRO A 71 -11.65 2.00 -8.37
N MET A 72 -11.18 1.22 -9.34
CA MET A 72 -10.48 -0.04 -9.08
C MET A 72 -9.14 0.20 -8.37
N ILE A 73 -8.35 1.18 -8.87
CA ILE A 73 -7.06 1.53 -8.25
C ILE A 73 -7.30 2.01 -6.82
N GLY A 74 -8.26 2.91 -6.62
CA GLY A 74 -8.60 3.44 -5.30
C GLY A 74 -9.05 2.34 -4.33
N LEU A 75 -9.94 1.46 -4.77
CA LEU A 75 -10.45 0.37 -3.95
C LEU A 75 -9.35 -0.62 -3.56
N PHE A 76 -8.57 -1.10 -4.52
CA PHE A 76 -7.54 -2.10 -4.25
C PHE A 76 -6.31 -1.50 -3.56
N PHE A 77 -5.77 -0.40 -4.06
CA PHE A 77 -4.57 0.18 -3.48
C PHE A 77 -4.88 0.98 -2.21
N GLY A 78 -5.89 1.85 -2.23
CA GLY A 78 -6.33 2.62 -1.06
C GLY A 78 -6.88 1.73 0.04
N GLY A 79 -7.76 0.77 -0.30
CA GLY A 79 -8.29 -0.22 0.63
C GLY A 79 -7.21 -1.15 1.19
N GLY A 80 -6.25 -1.57 0.36
CA GLY A 80 -5.11 -2.37 0.81
C GLY A 80 -4.24 -1.66 1.84
N ILE A 81 -3.94 -0.37 1.62
CA ILE A 81 -3.21 0.44 2.60
C ILE A 81 -4.05 0.73 3.85
N ALA A 82 -5.37 0.84 3.73
CA ALA A 82 -6.26 0.97 4.88
C ALA A 82 -6.22 -0.29 5.77
N CYS A 83 -6.28 -1.49 5.17
CA CYS A 83 -6.09 -2.75 5.88
C CYS A 83 -4.72 -2.81 6.57
N TYR A 84 -3.66 -2.44 5.86
CA TYR A 84 -2.30 -2.36 6.42
C TYR A 84 -2.21 -1.40 7.60
N ALA A 85 -2.78 -0.20 7.50
CA ALA A 85 -2.77 0.80 8.56
C ALA A 85 -3.48 0.29 9.84
N ASN A 86 -4.67 -0.30 9.68
CA ASN A 86 -5.44 -0.83 10.79
C ASN A 86 -4.79 -2.07 11.42
N SER A 87 -4.04 -2.86 10.64
CA SER A 87 -3.34 -4.03 11.17
C SER A 87 -2.33 -3.69 12.27
N PHE A 88 -1.70 -2.51 12.22
CA PHE A 88 -0.77 -2.05 13.28
C PHE A 88 -1.43 -1.84 14.65
N LEU A 89 -2.73 -1.67 14.68
CA LEU A 89 -3.50 -1.50 15.92
C LEU A 89 -3.89 -2.84 16.54
N LEU A 90 -3.91 -3.91 15.73
CA LEU A 90 -4.49 -5.21 16.09
C LEU A 90 -3.46 -6.33 16.25
N THR A 91 -2.23 -6.11 15.80
CA THR A 91 -1.16 -7.11 15.92
C THR A 91 0.21 -6.48 16.07
N ASP A 92 1.24 -7.31 16.21
CA ASP A 92 2.62 -6.86 16.34
C ASP A 92 3.15 -6.22 15.04
N VAL A 93 3.88 -5.11 15.18
CA VAL A 93 4.45 -4.33 14.05
C VAL A 93 5.28 -5.21 13.12
N MET A 94 6.08 -6.10 13.69
CA MET A 94 6.93 -6.99 12.90
C MET A 94 6.11 -7.96 12.06
N ARG A 95 5.03 -8.52 12.63
CA ARG A 95 4.11 -9.42 11.92
C ARG A 95 3.41 -8.71 10.77
N VAL A 96 2.99 -7.46 10.99
CA VAL A 96 2.39 -6.63 9.93
C VAL A 96 3.34 -6.47 8.76
N PHE A 97 4.59 -6.07 9.02
CA PHE A 97 5.58 -5.91 7.94
C PHE A 97 5.76 -7.19 7.14
N ILE A 98 5.87 -8.33 7.80
CA ILE A 98 6.12 -9.60 7.14
C ILE A 98 4.98 -9.98 6.21
N LEU A 99 3.77 -9.98 6.77
CA LEU A 99 2.60 -10.41 6.04
C LEU A 99 2.26 -9.45 4.88
N PHE A 100 2.44 -8.15 5.10
CA PHE A 100 2.25 -7.15 4.05
C PHE A 100 3.33 -7.23 2.97
N TYR A 101 4.61 -7.44 3.34
CA TYR A 101 5.71 -7.55 2.39
C TYR A 101 5.73 -8.86 1.58
N LEU A 102 4.74 -9.72 1.72
CA LEU A 102 4.42 -10.75 0.72
C LEU A 102 3.84 -10.16 -0.58
N MET A 103 3.52 -8.85 -0.60
CA MET A 103 3.02 -8.14 -1.80
C MET A 103 3.84 -8.40 -3.07
N PRO A 104 5.20 -8.39 -3.09
CA PRO A 104 5.97 -8.70 -4.29
C PRO A 104 5.77 -10.13 -4.80
N VAL A 105 5.47 -11.09 -3.91
CA VAL A 105 5.15 -12.47 -4.29
C VAL A 105 3.81 -12.47 -5.04
N TRP A 106 2.78 -11.83 -4.48
CA TRP A 106 1.47 -11.71 -5.11
C TRP A 106 1.56 -10.98 -6.45
N THR A 107 2.28 -9.87 -6.51
CA THR A 107 2.48 -9.11 -7.76
C THR A 107 3.13 -10.00 -8.83
N THR A 108 4.15 -10.78 -8.47
CA THR A 108 4.82 -11.69 -9.42
C THR A 108 3.88 -12.79 -9.93
N ILE A 109 3.06 -13.35 -9.05
CA ILE A 109 2.05 -14.36 -9.42
C ILE A 109 1.03 -13.77 -10.39
N PHE A 110 0.50 -12.57 -10.07
CA PHE A 110 -0.49 -11.91 -10.92
C PHE A 110 0.09 -11.48 -12.27
N GLU A 111 1.32 -10.96 -12.32
CA GLU A 111 1.98 -10.64 -13.59
C GLU A 111 2.15 -11.87 -14.47
N PHE A 112 2.52 -13.02 -13.87
CA PHE A 112 2.62 -14.28 -14.61
C PHE A 112 1.26 -14.72 -15.16
N ILE A 113 0.20 -14.64 -14.35
CA ILE A 113 -1.16 -15.08 -14.73
C ILE A 113 -1.79 -14.14 -15.77
N ILE A 114 -1.71 -12.82 -15.53
CA ILE A 114 -2.43 -11.80 -16.31
C ILE A 114 -1.66 -11.46 -17.60
N PHE A 115 -0.36 -11.18 -17.48
CA PHE A 115 0.44 -10.74 -18.62
C PHE A 115 1.18 -11.90 -19.30
N LYS A 116 1.11 -13.11 -18.76
CA LYS A 116 1.82 -14.33 -19.25
C LYS A 116 3.33 -14.07 -19.42
N GLN A 117 3.89 -13.11 -18.71
CA GLN A 117 5.31 -12.80 -18.72
C GLN A 117 6.03 -13.74 -17.77
N GLN A 118 7.02 -14.45 -18.27
CA GLN A 118 7.88 -15.26 -17.41
C GLN A 118 8.73 -14.35 -16.53
N PRO A 119 8.69 -14.53 -15.20
CA PRO A 119 9.52 -13.74 -14.30
C PRO A 119 11.00 -13.99 -14.62
N LYS A 120 11.78 -12.92 -14.73
CA LYS A 120 13.23 -13.03 -14.91
C LYS A 120 13.81 -13.77 -13.70
N TRP A 121 14.82 -14.61 -13.92
CA TRP A 121 15.46 -15.40 -12.85
C TRP A 121 15.94 -14.56 -11.68
N GLN A 122 16.43 -13.31 -11.95
CA GLN A 122 16.83 -12.34 -10.91
C GLN A 122 15.70 -12.03 -9.93
N ARG A 123 14.45 -11.96 -10.43
CA ARG A 123 13.27 -11.70 -9.58
C ARG A 123 12.99 -12.90 -8.68
N GLY A 124 13.15 -14.11 -9.19
CA GLY A 124 13.05 -15.34 -8.40
C GLY A 124 14.08 -15.39 -7.28
N VAL A 125 15.34 -15.05 -7.58
CA VAL A 125 16.41 -14.95 -6.58
C VAL A 125 16.12 -13.88 -5.53
N SER A 126 15.64 -12.70 -5.94
CA SER A 126 15.30 -11.63 -5.00
C SER A 126 14.16 -12.03 -4.07
N LEU A 127 13.13 -12.68 -4.58
CA LEU A 127 12.02 -13.19 -3.77
C LEU A 127 12.49 -14.30 -2.80
N PHE A 128 13.33 -15.22 -3.27
CA PHE A 128 13.91 -16.25 -2.42
C PHE A 128 14.74 -15.65 -1.28
N LEU A 129 15.62 -14.69 -1.57
CA LEU A 129 16.43 -14.00 -0.57
C LEU A 129 15.57 -13.21 0.43
N ALA A 130 14.49 -12.56 -0.04
CA ALA A 130 13.55 -11.86 0.82
C ALA A 130 12.84 -12.83 1.78
N LEU A 131 12.34 -13.96 1.28
CA LEU A 131 11.69 -15.00 2.09
C LEU A 131 12.68 -15.66 3.06
N LEU A 132 13.92 -15.86 2.63
CA LEU A 132 14.99 -16.39 3.48
C LEU A 132 15.31 -15.41 4.62
N GLY A 133 15.46 -14.12 4.31
CA GLY A 133 15.65 -13.08 5.32
C GLY A 133 14.51 -13.04 6.34
N LEU A 134 13.29 -13.15 5.84
CA LEU A 134 12.09 -13.26 6.64
C LEU A 134 12.16 -14.49 7.59
N TRP A 135 12.49 -15.65 7.04
CA TRP A 135 12.62 -16.88 7.81
C TRP A 135 13.74 -16.81 8.88
N ILE A 136 14.88 -16.17 8.58
CA ILE A 136 15.97 -15.96 9.55
C ILE A 136 15.52 -15.09 10.72
N VAL A 137 14.76 -14.02 10.44
CA VAL A 137 14.27 -13.09 11.47
C VAL A 137 13.26 -13.76 12.40
N PHE A 138 12.40 -14.62 11.87
CA PHE A 138 11.28 -15.22 12.61
C PHE A 138 11.47 -16.68 12.98
N GLY A 139 12.33 -17.39 12.26
CA GLY A 139 12.59 -18.82 12.50
C GLY A 139 13.29 -19.12 13.83
N LYS A 140 13.84 -18.08 14.50
CA LYS A 140 14.50 -18.24 15.79
C LYS A 140 13.57 -18.74 16.91
N ASP A 141 12.28 -18.37 16.84
CA ASP A 141 11.28 -18.77 17.83
C ASP A 141 10.37 -19.91 17.35
N GLY A 142 10.70 -20.55 16.21
CA GLY A 142 9.96 -21.69 15.65
C GLY A 142 8.54 -21.37 15.17
N ASN A 143 8.09 -20.13 15.29
CA ASN A 143 6.77 -19.70 14.88
C ASN A 143 6.82 -19.12 13.47
N LEU A 144 6.46 -19.92 12.47
CA LEU A 144 6.18 -19.40 11.13
C LEU A 144 5.09 -18.31 11.23
N PRO A 145 5.19 -17.23 10.44
CA PRO A 145 4.25 -16.10 10.50
C PRO A 145 2.91 -16.44 9.83
N PHE A 146 2.29 -17.55 10.25
CA PHE A 146 0.90 -17.80 9.87
C PHE A 146 -0.01 -16.78 10.54
N PRO A 147 -1.03 -16.27 9.83
CA PRO A 147 -2.01 -15.37 10.41
C PRO A 147 -2.74 -16.07 11.57
N VAL A 148 -2.65 -15.49 12.77
CA VAL A 148 -3.28 -16.04 14.00
C VAL A 148 -4.35 -15.14 14.57
N ASN A 149 -4.42 -13.88 14.14
CA ASN A 149 -5.38 -12.88 14.61
C ASN A 149 -5.90 -12.01 13.44
N VAL A 150 -6.90 -11.20 13.71
CA VAL A 150 -7.53 -10.33 12.70
C VAL A 150 -6.54 -9.35 12.10
N GLY A 151 -5.61 -8.79 12.91
CA GLY A 151 -4.58 -7.86 12.43
C GLY A 151 -3.64 -8.52 11.42
N ASP A 152 -3.26 -9.77 11.64
CA ASP A 152 -2.43 -10.54 10.71
C ASP A 152 -3.15 -10.75 9.37
N TRP A 153 -4.43 -11.12 9.41
CA TRP A 153 -5.23 -11.28 8.20
C TRP A 153 -5.42 -9.96 7.46
N LEU A 154 -5.60 -8.84 8.17
CA LEU A 154 -5.67 -7.53 7.55
C LEU A 154 -4.34 -7.15 6.87
N ALA A 155 -3.19 -7.44 7.50
CA ALA A 155 -1.89 -7.18 6.91
C ALA A 155 -1.68 -7.99 5.61
N LEU A 156 -2.01 -9.27 5.64
CA LEU A 156 -1.92 -10.16 4.48
C LEU A 156 -2.86 -9.72 3.36
N LEU A 157 -4.12 -9.43 3.70
CA LEU A 157 -5.12 -8.92 2.75
C LEU A 157 -4.68 -7.58 2.17
N GLY A 158 -4.13 -6.68 3.00
CA GLY A 158 -3.57 -5.41 2.56
C GLY A 158 -2.50 -5.58 1.48
N GLY A 159 -1.53 -6.47 1.70
CA GLY A 159 -0.50 -6.80 0.71
C GLY A 159 -1.06 -7.39 -0.58
N PHE A 160 -2.04 -8.28 -0.47
CA PHE A 160 -2.73 -8.90 -1.61
C PHE A 160 -3.50 -7.84 -2.44
N LEU A 161 -4.29 -6.99 -1.79
CA LEU A 161 -5.04 -5.92 -2.46
C LEU A 161 -4.10 -4.90 -3.11
N CYS A 162 -3.03 -4.50 -2.41
CA CYS A 162 -2.01 -3.60 -2.97
C CYS A 162 -1.33 -4.19 -4.21
N ALA A 163 -1.10 -5.50 -4.26
CA ALA A 163 -0.54 -6.15 -5.44
C ALA A 163 -1.47 -6.04 -6.66
N ILE A 164 -2.78 -6.23 -6.47
CA ILE A 164 -3.79 -6.01 -7.54
C ILE A 164 -3.81 -4.53 -7.94
N GLY A 165 -3.84 -3.62 -6.94
CA GLY A 165 -3.85 -2.18 -7.17
C GLY A 165 -2.62 -1.70 -7.95
N ALA A 166 -1.44 -2.25 -7.68
CA ALA A 166 -0.20 -1.92 -8.40
C ALA A 166 -0.29 -2.29 -9.89
N ILE A 167 -0.86 -3.46 -10.21
CA ILE A 167 -1.08 -3.88 -11.60
C ILE A 167 -2.05 -2.92 -12.30
N LYS A 168 -3.16 -2.58 -11.63
CA LYS A 168 -4.14 -1.63 -12.19
C LYS A 168 -3.56 -0.23 -12.36
N LEU A 169 -2.68 0.19 -11.48
CA LEU A 169 -1.97 1.46 -11.60
C LEU A 169 -1.02 1.46 -12.81
N GLU A 170 -0.39 0.32 -13.11
CA GLU A 170 0.45 0.20 -14.31
C GLU A 170 -0.36 0.31 -15.62
N GLU A 171 -1.59 -0.22 -15.64
CA GLU A 171 -2.51 -0.07 -16.77
C GLU A 171 -2.98 1.39 -16.97
N ALA A 172 -3.04 2.18 -15.90
CA ALA A 172 -3.57 3.55 -15.87
C ALA A 172 -2.49 4.65 -15.98
N LYS A 173 -1.40 4.42 -16.71
CA LYS A 173 -0.26 5.36 -16.86
C LYS A 173 -0.63 6.75 -17.40
N SER A 174 -1.79 6.90 -18.04
CA SER A 174 -2.28 8.16 -18.61
C SER A 174 -3.11 8.99 -17.61
N GLU A 175 -3.43 8.44 -16.44
CA GLU A 175 -4.28 9.11 -15.47
C GLU A 175 -3.52 10.19 -14.71
N ASP A 176 -4.25 11.23 -14.35
CA ASP A 176 -3.72 12.35 -13.61
C ASP A 176 -3.49 11.99 -12.12
N ILE A 177 -2.33 12.37 -11.59
CA ILE A 177 -1.91 12.08 -10.21
C ILE A 177 -2.95 12.56 -9.19
N THR A 178 -3.56 13.74 -9.38
CA THR A 178 -4.56 14.27 -8.43
C THR A 178 -5.80 13.38 -8.37
N SER A 179 -6.25 12.89 -9.52
CA SER A 179 -7.39 11.98 -9.62
C SER A 179 -7.10 10.62 -9.01
N LEU A 180 -5.87 10.10 -9.21
CA LEU A 180 -5.39 8.88 -8.57
C LEU A 180 -5.35 9.02 -7.04
N MET A 181 -4.78 10.11 -6.53
CA MET A 181 -4.71 10.39 -5.09
C MET A 181 -6.12 10.53 -4.49
N TYR A 182 -7.02 11.26 -5.16
CA TYR A 182 -8.39 11.40 -4.69
C TYR A 182 -9.09 10.05 -4.60
N SER A 183 -8.98 9.23 -5.63
CA SER A 183 -9.54 7.88 -5.65
C SER A 183 -8.96 7.01 -4.53
N PHE A 184 -7.64 7.05 -4.32
CA PHE A 184 -6.95 6.35 -3.25
C PHE A 184 -7.53 6.73 -1.87
N PHE A 185 -7.62 8.03 -1.56
CA PHE A 185 -8.14 8.48 -0.27
C PHE A 185 -9.62 8.22 -0.12
N PHE A 186 -10.42 8.38 -1.17
CA PHE A 186 -11.86 8.17 -1.14
C PHE A 186 -12.22 6.71 -0.85
N TYR A 187 -11.68 5.78 -1.63
CA TYR A 187 -11.97 4.35 -1.45
C TYR A 187 -11.28 3.77 -0.22
N GLY A 188 -10.09 4.25 0.13
CA GLY A 188 -9.43 3.90 1.39
C GLY A 188 -10.26 4.32 2.60
N LEU A 189 -10.85 5.53 2.58
CA LEU A 189 -11.78 5.99 3.62
C LEU A 189 -13.01 5.09 3.71
N LEU A 190 -13.61 4.72 2.58
CA LEU A 190 -14.76 3.81 2.59
C LEU A 190 -14.42 2.47 3.25
N VAL A 191 -13.25 1.90 2.93
CA VAL A 191 -12.82 0.62 3.52
C VAL A 191 -12.54 0.74 5.02
N THR A 192 -12.08 1.88 5.52
CA THR A 192 -11.84 2.08 6.96
C THR A 192 -13.11 2.30 7.77
N LEU A 193 -14.22 2.69 7.14
CA LEU A 193 -15.51 2.92 7.82
C LEU A 193 -16.34 1.63 7.97
N PHE A 194 -15.96 0.56 7.28
CA PHE A 194 -16.58 -0.77 7.36
C PHE A 194 -15.70 -1.76 8.11
#